data_37b5fb1300b8700a1d03b59469a96ca4
#
_entry.id   37b5fb1300b8700a1d03b59469a96ca4
#
_cell.length_a   1.000
_cell.length_b   1.000
_cell.length_c   1.000
_cell.angle_alpha   90.00
_cell.angle_beta   90.00
_cell.angle_gamma   90.00
#
_symmetry.space_group_name_H-M   'P 1'
#
loop_
_entity.id
_entity.type
_entity.pdbx_description
1 polymer ?
#
loop_
_entity_poly.entity_id
_entity_poly.type
_entity_poly.pdbx_seq_one_letter_code
_entity_poly.pdbx_strand_id
1 'polypeptide(L)'
;MENFHIDEDIKKAETLPAKFYRSDEVFKLLKERVFKKSYQWFGSIDDLLPQESYVKPLLFVEGFLEEPFFLRKDAAGLTCFSNVCTHRGNLIFH
;
A
#
# COMPACT_ATOMS: atom_id res chain seq x y z
N MET A 1 21.48 -7.22 -9.10
CA MET A 1 20.28 -8.07 -9.20
C MET A 1 20.26 -8.80 -10.53
N GLU A 2 19.83 -10.03 -10.53
CA GLU A 2 19.69 -10.83 -11.75
C GLU A 2 18.61 -10.22 -12.66
N ASN A 3 18.87 -10.20 -13.96
CA ASN A 3 17.90 -9.74 -14.94
C ASN A 3 16.98 -10.89 -15.36
N PHE A 4 15.69 -10.61 -15.38
CA PHE A 4 14.67 -11.54 -15.86
C PHE A 4 14.17 -11.08 -17.22
N HIS A 5 14.15 -12.00 -18.17
CA HIS A 5 13.72 -11.70 -19.54
C HIS A 5 12.26 -12.09 -19.74
N ILE A 6 11.51 -11.18 -20.36
CA ILE A 6 10.15 -11.45 -20.83
C ILE A 6 10.11 -11.17 -22.32
N ASP A 7 9.61 -12.13 -23.09
CA ASP A 7 9.47 -11.97 -24.54
C ASP A 7 8.39 -10.91 -24.84
N GLU A 8 8.68 -10.01 -25.76
CA GLU A 8 7.73 -8.96 -26.15
C GLU A 8 6.54 -9.53 -26.94
N ASP A 9 6.72 -10.67 -27.60
CA ASP A 9 5.64 -11.36 -28.31
C ASP A 9 4.85 -12.21 -27.32
N ILE A 10 3.59 -11.83 -27.06
CA ILE A 10 2.72 -12.53 -26.13
C ILE A 10 2.54 -14.01 -26.45
N LYS A 11 2.68 -14.39 -27.72
CA LYS A 11 2.55 -15.79 -28.14
C LYS A 11 3.75 -16.64 -27.73
N LYS A 12 4.88 -16.02 -27.47
CA LYS A 12 6.13 -16.67 -27.06
C LYS A 12 6.47 -16.42 -25.61
N ALA A 13 5.81 -15.45 -24.98
CA ALA A 13 6.07 -15.08 -23.61
C ALA A 13 5.72 -16.22 -22.65
N GLU A 14 6.61 -16.46 -21.70
CA GLU A 14 6.40 -17.43 -20.63
C GLU A 14 6.27 -16.69 -19.30
N THR A 15 5.78 -17.38 -18.29
CA THR A 15 5.75 -16.84 -16.93
C THR A 15 7.17 -16.63 -16.43
N LEU A 16 7.31 -15.74 -15.45
CA LEU A 16 8.59 -15.53 -14.79
C LEU A 16 9.06 -16.82 -14.10
N PRO A 17 10.37 -17.07 -14.04
CA PRO A 17 10.89 -18.27 -13.40
C PRO A 17 10.58 -18.30 -11.91
N ALA A 18 10.52 -19.50 -11.32
CA ALA A 18 10.24 -19.67 -9.89
C ALA A 18 11.21 -18.89 -9.00
N LYS A 19 12.42 -18.68 -9.44
CA LYS A 19 13.45 -17.89 -8.75
C LYS A 19 12.99 -16.44 -8.49
N PHE A 20 12.25 -15.84 -9.45
CA PHE A 20 11.68 -14.50 -9.27
C PHE A 20 10.75 -14.45 -8.07
N TYR A 21 9.88 -15.45 -7.92
CA TYR A 21 8.87 -15.49 -6.85
C TYR A 21 9.43 -15.85 -5.48
N ARG A 22 10.65 -16.40 -5.42
CA ARG A 22 11.28 -16.83 -4.17
C ARG A 22 12.43 -15.93 -3.73
N SER A 23 12.79 -14.94 -4.51
CA SER A 23 13.91 -14.04 -4.21
C SER A 23 13.48 -12.95 -3.24
N ASP A 24 14.16 -12.87 -2.09
CA ASP A 24 13.95 -11.78 -1.13
C ASP A 24 14.35 -10.42 -1.72
N GLU A 25 15.37 -10.39 -2.55
CA GLU A 25 15.81 -9.18 -3.24
C GLU A 25 14.75 -8.65 -4.19
N VAL A 26 14.13 -9.54 -4.99
CA VAL A 26 13.03 -9.18 -5.89
C VAL A 26 11.82 -8.69 -5.10
N PHE A 27 11.46 -9.37 -4.01
CA PHE A 27 10.35 -8.96 -3.14
C PHE A 27 10.57 -7.55 -2.60
N LYS A 28 11.78 -7.26 -2.13
CA LYS A 28 12.13 -5.93 -1.63
C LYS A 28 12.02 -4.85 -2.70
N LEU A 29 12.47 -5.15 -3.93
CA LEU A 29 12.36 -4.23 -5.05
C LEU A 29 10.91 -4.01 -5.48
N LEU A 30 10.07 -5.04 -5.46
CA LEU A 30 8.64 -4.93 -5.74
C LEU A 30 7.97 -4.01 -4.73
N LYS A 31 8.28 -4.19 -3.45
CA LYS A 31 7.77 -3.33 -2.38
C LYS A 31 8.11 -1.86 -2.64
N GLU A 32 9.38 -1.56 -2.92
CA GLU A 32 9.87 -0.20 -3.09
C GLU A 32 9.43 0.46 -4.41
N ARG A 33 9.45 -0.28 -5.50
CA ARG A 33 9.27 0.28 -6.85
C ARG A 33 7.88 0.12 -7.42
N VAL A 34 7.10 -0.83 -6.93
CA VAL A 34 5.77 -1.11 -7.46
C VAL A 34 4.71 -0.81 -6.42
N PHE A 35 4.69 -1.52 -5.31
CA PHE A 35 3.59 -1.43 -4.35
C PHE A 35 3.53 -0.09 -3.62
N LYS A 36 4.65 0.50 -3.25
CA LYS A 36 4.67 1.84 -2.64
C LYS A 36 4.24 2.95 -3.58
N LYS A 37 4.29 2.72 -4.88
CA LYS A 37 3.96 3.70 -5.92
C LYS A 37 2.63 3.44 -6.61
N SER A 38 1.88 2.45 -6.16
CA SER A 38 0.61 2.04 -6.75
C SER A 38 -0.56 2.40 -5.86
N TYR A 39 -1.74 2.52 -6.46
CA TYR A 39 -2.99 2.61 -5.70
C TYR A 39 -3.27 1.27 -5.03
N GLN A 40 -3.66 1.34 -3.77
CA GLN A 40 -4.04 0.17 -2.99
C GLN A 40 -5.49 0.30 -2.54
N TRP A 41 -6.25 -0.78 -2.66
CA TRP A 41 -7.64 -0.80 -2.23
C TRP A 41 -7.72 -1.10 -0.73
N PHE A 42 -8.52 -0.31 0.00
CA PHE A 42 -8.70 -0.47 1.44
C PHE A 42 -10.07 -0.97 1.85
N GLY A 43 -11.05 -0.84 1.00
CA GLY A 43 -12.41 -1.18 1.33
C GLY A 43 -13.39 -0.10 0.90
N SER A 44 -14.66 -0.28 1.23
CA SER A 44 -15.66 0.73 0.96
C SER A 44 -15.69 1.78 2.08
N ILE A 45 -16.07 3.01 1.72
CA ILE A 45 -16.22 4.10 2.71
C ILE A 45 -17.25 3.74 3.77
N ASP A 46 -18.34 3.08 3.39
CA ASP A 46 -19.41 2.72 4.32
C ASP A 46 -18.95 1.72 5.37
N ASP A 47 -18.06 0.80 5.01
CA ASP A 47 -17.50 -0.18 5.95
C ASP A 47 -16.40 0.42 6.83
N LEU A 48 -15.56 1.28 6.25
CA LEU A 48 -14.44 1.89 6.96
C LEU A 48 -14.90 3.03 7.88
N LEU A 49 -15.85 3.84 7.43
CA LEU A 49 -16.33 5.05 8.10
C LEU A 49 -17.85 5.06 8.13
N PRO A 50 -18.47 4.22 8.99
CA PRO A 50 -19.93 4.04 9.00
C PRO A 50 -20.72 5.24 9.54
N GLN A 51 -20.06 6.21 10.18
CA GLN A 51 -20.70 7.39 10.76
C GLN A 51 -20.48 8.62 9.88
N GLU A 52 -21.38 9.61 9.99
CA GLU A 52 -21.27 10.85 9.22
C GLU A 52 -20.02 11.66 9.52
N SER A 53 -19.60 11.67 10.81
CA SER A 53 -18.34 12.28 11.23
C SER A 53 -17.53 11.25 11.97
N TYR A 54 -16.35 10.93 11.42
CA TYR A 54 -15.55 9.85 11.97
C TYR A 54 -14.07 10.01 11.63
N VAL A 55 -13.23 9.59 12.56
CA VAL A 55 -11.79 9.48 12.34
C VAL A 55 -11.39 8.05 12.62
N LYS A 56 -10.70 7.43 11.67
CA LYS A 56 -10.26 6.04 11.81
C LYS A 56 -8.78 5.91 11.51
N PRO A 57 -7.96 5.49 12.49
CA PRO A 57 -6.57 5.13 12.23
C PRO A 57 -6.49 3.78 11.52
N LEU A 58 -5.61 3.69 10.55
CA LEU A 58 -5.40 2.50 9.74
C LEU A 58 -3.91 2.29 9.50
N LEU A 59 -3.55 1.06 9.17
CA LEU A 59 -2.19 0.72 8.79
C LEU A 59 -2.18 0.32 7.31
N PHE A 60 -1.42 1.07 6.51
CA PHE A 60 -1.35 0.84 5.07
C PHE A 60 -0.68 -0.50 4.77
N VAL A 61 -1.45 -1.42 4.23
CA VAL A 61 -1.04 -2.80 3.93
C VAL A 61 -0.30 -3.44 5.10
N GLU A 62 -1.08 -3.78 6.15
CA GLU A 62 -0.56 -4.42 7.36
C GLU A 62 0.26 -5.67 7.02
N GLY A 63 1.40 -5.81 7.67
CA GLY A 63 2.32 -6.92 7.43
C GLY A 63 3.23 -6.73 6.21
N PHE A 64 3.08 -5.62 5.48
CA PHE A 64 3.85 -5.39 4.27
C PHE A 64 4.44 -3.97 4.20
N LEU A 65 3.62 -2.97 3.86
CA LEU A 65 4.08 -1.57 3.80
C LEU A 65 4.06 -0.88 5.17
N GLU A 66 3.07 -1.19 5.98
CA GLU A 66 2.91 -0.75 7.36
C GLU A 66 3.02 0.76 7.60
N GLU A 67 2.55 1.56 6.63
CA GLU A 67 2.52 3.01 6.79
C GLU A 67 1.27 3.42 7.59
N PRO A 68 1.42 4.03 8.76
CA PRO A 68 0.26 4.48 9.53
C PRO A 68 -0.38 5.72 8.90
N PHE A 69 -1.69 5.69 8.78
CA PHE A 69 -2.47 6.82 8.31
C PHE A 69 -3.81 6.87 9.01
N PHE A 70 -4.54 7.96 8.85
CA PHE A 70 -5.92 8.02 9.31
C PHE A 70 -6.82 8.65 8.28
N LEU A 71 -8.06 8.17 8.24
CA LEU A 71 -9.12 8.73 7.42
C LEU A 71 -10.01 9.59 8.29
N ARG A 72 -10.37 10.76 7.77
CA ARG A 72 -11.36 11.65 8.39
C ARG A 72 -12.50 11.86 7.42
N LYS A 73 -13.71 11.63 7.89
CA LYS A 73 -14.93 11.90 7.16
C LYS A 73 -15.74 12.95 7.93
N ASP A 74 -16.13 14.01 7.25
CA ASP A 74 -16.97 15.06 7.79
C ASP A 74 -17.91 15.61 6.70
N ALA A 75 -18.66 16.66 7.00
CA ALA A 75 -19.58 17.27 6.04
C ALA A 75 -18.88 17.82 4.79
N ALA A 76 -17.59 18.16 4.88
CA ALA A 76 -16.80 18.65 3.75
C ALA A 76 -16.26 17.52 2.86
N GLY A 77 -16.30 16.26 3.32
CA GLY A 77 -15.85 15.10 2.56
C GLY A 77 -14.87 14.19 3.28
N LEU A 78 -14.15 13.41 2.50
CA LEU A 78 -13.18 12.43 2.99
C LEU A 78 -11.76 12.96 2.80
N THR A 79 -10.95 12.88 3.85
CA THR A 79 -9.54 13.27 3.81
C THR A 79 -8.67 12.17 4.40
N CYS A 80 -7.50 11.95 3.81
CA CYS A 80 -6.51 10.99 4.29
C CYS A 80 -5.25 11.72 4.74
N PHE A 81 -4.76 11.39 5.94
CA PHE A 81 -3.56 12.00 6.51
C PHE A 81 -2.56 10.94 6.94
N SER A 82 -1.28 11.26 6.85
CA SER A 82 -0.25 10.45 7.51
C SER A 82 -0.46 10.49 9.02
N ASN A 83 -0.48 9.34 9.68
CA ASN A 83 -0.70 9.24 11.13
C ASN A 83 0.63 9.28 11.90
N VAL A 84 1.55 10.14 11.47
CA VAL A 84 2.84 10.33 12.10
C VAL A 84 3.03 11.80 12.39
N CYS A 85 3.24 12.14 13.67
CA CYS A 85 3.56 13.52 14.04
C CYS A 85 4.91 13.93 13.47
N THR A 86 4.94 14.99 12.68
CA THR A 86 6.17 15.51 12.07
C THR A 86 7.19 16.01 13.10
N HIS A 87 6.71 16.33 14.31
CA HIS A 87 7.56 16.85 15.38
C HIS A 87 8.41 15.76 16.04
N ARG A 88 7.81 14.59 16.38
CA ARG A 88 8.50 13.51 17.10
C ARG A 88 8.29 12.10 16.51
N GLY A 89 7.60 11.98 15.41
CA GLY A 89 7.36 10.67 14.78
C GLY A 89 6.37 9.76 15.52
N ASN A 90 5.65 10.27 16.52
CA ASN A 90 4.63 9.51 17.24
C ASN A 90 3.32 9.47 16.45
N LEU A 91 2.50 8.45 16.71
CA LEU A 91 1.17 8.39 16.14
C LEU A 91 0.30 9.53 16.67
N ILE A 92 -0.49 10.16 15.79
CA ILE A 92 -1.44 11.21 16.14
C ILE A 92 -2.71 10.60 16.71
N PHE A 93 -3.22 9.53 16.11
CA PHE A 93 -4.39 8.77 16.55
C PHE A 93 -4.01 7.32 16.84
N HIS A 94 -4.66 6.72 17.83
CA HIS A 94 -4.45 5.33 18.25
C HIS A 94 -5.66 4.46 18.01
#